data_24a06fd73960798b0b616df24878edda
#
_entry.id   24a06fd73960798b0b616df24878edda
#
_cell.length_a   1.000
_cell.length_b   1.000
_cell.length_c   1.000
_cell.angle_alpha   90.00
_cell.angle_beta   90.00
_cell.angle_gamma   90.00
#
_symmetry.space_group_name_H-M   'P 1'
#
loop_
_entity.id
_entity.type
_entity.pdbx_description
1 polymer ?
#
loop_
_entity_poly.entity_id
_entity_poly.type
_entity_poly.pdbx_seq_one_letter_code
_entity_poly.pdbx_strand_id
1 'polypeptide(L)'
;LGDVYKRQVEVTSSNIEDIVSEINPDIIIDGMDNFKVRFLINEVCHKYEIPWVYGAAVGSKGTVYGIDYQGPCLKCLMQTIPETGESCAINGVLPPIVSIVASYEVAEVIRYLSGKGFSKQMITIDAFDLSYKAMNVDILKNNECPVCENHQYDLLETKQENTIEQMCGHTYLFRMPK
;
A
#
# COMPACT_ATOMS: atom_id res chain seq x y z
N LEU A 1 13.48 -11.97 -21.49
CA LEU A 1 12.92 -11.08 -20.46
C LEU A 1 11.99 -10.11 -21.17
N GLY A 2 10.71 -10.07 -20.76
CA GLY A 2 9.72 -9.22 -21.39
C GLY A 2 10.02 -7.73 -21.21
N ASP A 3 9.44 -6.90 -22.08
CA ASP A 3 9.54 -5.46 -21.98
C ASP A 3 8.76 -4.94 -20.77
N VAL A 4 9.35 -3.94 -20.09
CA VAL A 4 8.68 -3.19 -19.03
C VAL A 4 7.94 -2.03 -19.68
N TYR A 5 6.62 -2.05 -19.61
CA TYR A 5 5.80 -0.93 -20.07
C TYR A 5 5.71 0.12 -18.96
N LYS A 6 6.09 1.36 -19.26
CA LYS A 6 5.97 2.50 -18.36
C LYS A 6 4.80 3.38 -18.75
N ARG A 7 3.81 3.52 -17.84
CA ARG A 7 2.73 4.49 -17.95
C ARG A 7 2.92 5.55 -16.86
N GLN A 8 3.05 6.80 -17.25
CA GLN A 8 3.19 7.91 -16.31
C GLN A 8 1.87 8.66 -16.21
N VAL A 9 1.18 8.46 -15.07
CA VAL A 9 -0.11 9.08 -14.78
C VAL A 9 -0.22 9.31 -13.29
N GLU A 10 -0.86 10.39 -12.87
CA GLU A 10 -1.25 10.60 -11.49
C GLU A 10 -2.45 9.69 -11.18
N VAL A 11 -2.31 8.83 -10.17
CA VAL A 11 -3.38 7.92 -9.73
C VAL A 11 -4.33 8.65 -8.80
N THR A 12 -5.61 8.65 -9.15
CA THR A 12 -6.69 9.31 -8.41
C THR A 12 -7.90 8.39 -8.28
N SER A 13 -8.87 8.76 -7.42
CA SER A 13 -10.14 8.04 -7.31
C SER A 13 -10.95 8.01 -8.62
N SER A 14 -10.71 8.98 -9.50
CA SER A 14 -11.43 9.07 -10.77
C SER A 14 -10.87 8.17 -11.88
N ASN A 15 -9.64 7.69 -11.77
CA ASN A 15 -8.98 6.93 -12.84
C ASN A 15 -8.41 5.56 -12.44
N ILE A 16 -8.31 5.24 -11.16
CA ILE A 16 -7.67 4.00 -10.71
C ILE A 16 -8.42 2.76 -11.19
N GLU A 17 -9.75 2.79 -11.23
CA GLU A 17 -10.56 1.67 -11.70
C GLU A 17 -10.36 1.42 -13.21
N ASP A 18 -10.31 2.50 -14.00
CA ASP A 18 -10.04 2.41 -15.45
C ASP A 18 -8.63 1.85 -15.70
N ILE A 19 -7.63 2.31 -14.94
CA ILE A 19 -6.25 1.83 -15.04
C ILE A 19 -6.18 0.33 -14.73
N VAL A 20 -6.81 -0.10 -13.65
CA VAL A 20 -6.82 -1.50 -13.24
C VAL A 20 -7.57 -2.36 -14.25
N SER A 21 -8.72 -1.90 -14.74
CA SER A 21 -9.51 -2.61 -15.74
C SER A 21 -8.76 -2.75 -17.09
N GLU A 22 -8.04 -1.71 -17.51
CA GLU A 22 -7.25 -1.73 -18.76
C GLU A 22 -6.05 -2.67 -18.67
N ILE A 23 -5.32 -2.65 -17.54
CA ILE A 23 -4.11 -3.46 -17.33
C ILE A 23 -4.47 -4.92 -16.99
N ASN A 24 -5.57 -5.12 -16.25
CA ASN A 24 -6.00 -6.41 -15.70
C ASN A 24 -4.85 -7.18 -15.02
N PRO A 25 -4.23 -6.62 -13.97
CA PRO A 25 -3.04 -7.19 -13.36
C PRO A 25 -3.37 -8.44 -12.53
N ASP A 26 -2.49 -9.44 -12.55
CA ASP A 26 -2.58 -10.62 -11.68
C ASP A 26 -2.21 -10.30 -10.22
N ILE A 27 -1.40 -9.26 -10.01
CA ILE A 27 -0.93 -8.81 -8.71
C ILE A 27 -0.43 -7.37 -8.80
N ILE A 28 -0.59 -6.61 -7.71
CA ILE A 28 -0.09 -5.23 -7.60
C ILE A 28 0.99 -5.16 -6.52
N ILE A 29 2.06 -4.38 -6.79
CA ILE A 29 3.14 -4.08 -5.83
C ILE A 29 3.08 -2.59 -5.49
N ASP A 30 3.13 -2.27 -4.20
CA ASP A 30 3.07 -0.90 -3.69
C ASP A 30 4.46 -0.23 -3.75
N GLY A 31 4.56 0.86 -4.50
CA GLY A 31 5.73 1.73 -4.49
C GLY A 31 5.38 3.17 -4.08
N MET A 32 4.25 3.36 -3.38
CA MET A 32 3.73 4.68 -3.04
C MET A 32 4.42 5.29 -1.82
N ASP A 33 4.46 6.61 -1.79
CA ASP A 33 5.02 7.41 -0.68
C ASP A 33 3.94 8.05 0.20
N ASN A 34 2.66 7.82 -0.11
CA ASN A 34 1.54 8.42 0.63
C ASN A 34 0.40 7.42 0.86
N PHE A 35 -0.29 7.59 1.99
CA PHE A 35 -1.39 6.72 2.39
C PHE A 35 -2.67 6.90 1.57
N LYS A 36 -2.89 8.07 0.99
CA LYS A 36 -4.10 8.33 0.17
C LYS A 36 -4.17 7.35 -1.00
N VAL A 37 -3.10 7.23 -1.78
CA VAL A 37 -3.04 6.29 -2.91
C VAL A 37 -3.02 4.84 -2.43
N ARG A 38 -2.36 4.55 -1.31
CA ARG A 38 -2.38 3.19 -0.72
C ARG A 38 -3.78 2.73 -0.32
N PHE A 39 -4.58 3.61 0.25
CA PHE A 39 -5.97 3.27 0.57
C PHE A 39 -6.83 3.11 -0.70
N LEU A 40 -6.57 3.89 -1.75
CA LEU A 40 -7.21 3.65 -3.06
C LEU A 40 -6.82 2.29 -3.65
N ILE A 41 -5.54 1.92 -3.59
CA ILE A 41 -5.07 0.58 -3.98
C ILE A 41 -5.78 -0.49 -3.15
N ASN A 42 -5.87 -0.31 -1.84
CA ASN A 42 -6.55 -1.28 -0.97
C ASN A 42 -8.02 -1.47 -1.33
N GLU A 43 -8.76 -0.40 -1.67
CA GLU A 43 -10.16 -0.48 -2.06
C GLU A 43 -10.34 -1.10 -3.45
N VAL A 44 -9.57 -0.63 -4.46
CA VAL A 44 -9.70 -1.17 -5.82
C VAL A 44 -9.26 -2.62 -5.89
N CYS A 45 -8.18 -2.99 -5.22
CA CYS A 45 -7.71 -4.36 -5.17
C CYS A 45 -8.73 -5.29 -4.50
N HIS A 46 -9.36 -4.84 -3.41
CA HIS A 46 -10.42 -5.63 -2.78
C HIS A 46 -11.65 -5.75 -3.68
N LYS A 47 -12.09 -4.67 -4.31
CA LYS A 47 -13.26 -4.63 -5.20
C LYS A 47 -13.12 -5.58 -6.40
N TYR A 48 -11.92 -5.70 -6.95
CA TYR A 48 -11.62 -6.54 -8.11
C TYR A 48 -10.92 -7.86 -7.75
N GLU A 49 -10.82 -8.18 -6.46
CA GLU A 49 -10.20 -9.42 -5.95
C GLU A 49 -8.74 -9.60 -6.41
N ILE A 50 -8.01 -8.51 -6.55
CA ILE A 50 -6.61 -8.50 -6.98
C ILE A 50 -5.70 -8.56 -5.75
N PRO A 51 -4.87 -9.59 -5.58
CA PRO A 51 -3.88 -9.64 -4.51
C PRO A 51 -2.84 -8.54 -4.69
N TRP A 52 -2.32 -8.02 -3.57
CA TRP A 52 -1.30 -7.00 -3.66
C TRP A 52 -0.32 -7.06 -2.49
N VAL A 53 0.86 -6.48 -2.68
CA VAL A 53 1.88 -6.42 -1.64
C VAL A 53 2.06 -4.98 -1.19
N TYR A 54 1.78 -4.74 0.07
CA TYR A 54 2.02 -3.48 0.75
C TYR A 54 3.49 -3.38 1.14
N GLY A 55 4.14 -2.27 0.77
CA GLY A 55 5.49 -1.94 1.16
C GLY A 55 5.61 -0.48 1.61
N ALA A 56 6.29 -0.25 2.72
CA ALA A 56 6.54 1.10 3.23
C ALA A 56 7.97 1.22 3.75
N ALA A 57 8.57 2.39 3.51
CA ALA A 57 9.89 2.75 4.02
C ALA A 57 9.84 4.17 4.60
N VAL A 58 10.21 4.32 5.88
CA VAL A 58 10.28 5.63 6.58
C VAL A 58 11.50 5.64 7.49
N GLY A 59 12.34 6.66 7.39
CA GLY A 59 13.61 6.71 8.12
C GLY A 59 14.48 5.51 7.77
N SER A 60 14.87 4.73 8.76
CA SER A 60 15.60 3.46 8.60
C SER A 60 14.71 2.23 8.58
N LYS A 61 13.39 2.40 8.77
CA LYS A 61 12.43 1.31 8.97
C LYS A 61 11.68 0.99 7.69
N GLY A 62 11.45 -0.32 7.48
CA GLY A 62 10.64 -0.84 6.39
C GLY A 62 9.60 -1.82 6.88
N THR A 63 8.48 -1.88 6.18
CA THR A 63 7.40 -2.83 6.45
C THR A 63 6.93 -3.44 5.14
N VAL A 64 6.71 -4.76 5.12
CA VAL A 64 6.14 -5.49 3.98
C VAL A 64 5.05 -6.44 4.46
N TYR A 65 3.95 -6.51 3.71
CA TYR A 65 2.86 -7.44 3.97
C TYR A 65 2.08 -7.77 2.69
N GLY A 66 1.87 -9.05 2.42
CA GLY A 66 1.04 -9.52 1.31
C GLY A 66 -0.44 -9.60 1.69
N ILE A 67 -1.32 -9.02 0.88
CA ILE A 67 -2.77 -8.93 1.10
C ILE A 67 -3.51 -9.73 0.03
N ASP A 68 -4.19 -10.81 0.44
CA ASP A 68 -4.99 -11.70 -0.39
C ASP A 68 -6.43 -11.84 0.13
N TYR A 69 -6.84 -10.95 1.05
CA TYR A 69 -8.18 -10.88 1.66
C TYR A 69 -8.57 -12.05 2.57
N GLN A 70 -7.71 -13.04 2.75
CA GLN A 70 -7.90 -14.08 3.77
C GLN A 70 -7.55 -13.55 5.17
N GLY A 71 -6.53 -12.67 5.24
CA GLY A 71 -6.10 -11.95 6.44
C GLY A 71 -6.64 -10.50 6.49
N PRO A 72 -6.05 -9.65 7.35
CA PRO A 72 -6.39 -8.24 7.44
C PRO A 72 -5.98 -7.48 6.16
N CYS A 73 -6.82 -6.55 5.72
CA CYS A 73 -6.46 -5.60 4.67
C CYS A 73 -5.69 -4.40 5.25
N LEU A 74 -5.20 -3.49 4.41
CA LEU A 74 -4.48 -2.30 4.89
C LEU A 74 -5.32 -1.47 5.87
N LYS A 75 -6.63 -1.34 5.64
CA LYS A 75 -7.53 -0.60 6.55
C LYS A 75 -7.58 -1.22 7.94
N CYS A 76 -7.61 -2.54 8.05
CA CYS A 76 -7.55 -3.24 9.33
C CYS A 76 -6.22 -2.96 10.05
N LEU A 77 -5.11 -3.05 9.36
CA LEU A 77 -3.77 -2.81 9.92
C LEU A 77 -3.65 -1.38 10.46
N MET A 78 -4.13 -0.39 9.71
CA MET A 78 -3.99 1.02 10.08
C MET A 78 -4.90 1.46 11.23
N GLN A 79 -6.00 0.77 11.48
CA GLN A 79 -6.85 1.04 12.67
C GLN A 79 -6.13 0.70 13.98
N THR A 80 -5.17 -0.20 13.93
CA THR A 80 -4.46 -0.69 15.13
C THR A 80 -3.11 -0.01 15.33
N ILE A 81 -2.52 0.52 14.25
CA ILE A 81 -1.25 1.23 14.31
C ILE A 81 -1.57 2.71 14.63
N PRO A 82 -1.06 3.25 15.77
CA PRO A 82 -1.22 4.68 16.06
C PRO A 82 -0.69 5.51 14.88
N GLU A 83 -1.40 6.57 14.53
CA GLU A 83 -0.87 7.61 13.64
C GLU A 83 0.34 8.27 14.32
N THR A 84 1.48 7.60 14.23
CA THR A 84 2.75 8.27 14.53
C THR A 84 2.93 9.28 13.41
N GLY A 85 3.01 10.55 13.72
CA GLY A 85 3.19 11.61 12.71
C GLY A 85 4.51 11.52 11.92
N GLU A 86 5.06 10.33 11.82
CA GLU A 86 6.24 9.98 11.05
C GLU A 86 5.86 9.84 9.57
N SER A 87 6.28 10.79 8.77
CA SER A 87 6.17 10.72 7.32
C SER A 87 7.57 10.80 6.69
N CYS A 88 7.71 10.24 5.50
CA CYS A 88 8.95 10.27 4.74
C CYS A 88 9.49 11.70 4.53
N ALA A 89 8.59 12.69 4.46
CA ALA A 89 8.98 14.08 4.24
C ALA A 89 9.56 14.77 5.49
N ILE A 90 9.21 14.30 6.69
CA ILE A 90 9.75 14.84 7.95
C ILE A 90 11.04 14.11 8.35
N ASN A 91 11.04 12.78 8.24
CA ASN A 91 12.13 11.92 8.72
C ASN A 91 13.13 11.52 7.64
N GLY A 92 12.82 11.80 6.36
CA GLY A 92 13.60 11.28 5.23
C GLY A 92 13.46 9.75 5.10
N VAL A 93 14.29 9.16 4.25
CA VAL A 93 14.39 7.72 4.09
C VAL A 93 15.85 7.32 3.83
N LEU A 94 16.31 6.31 4.54
CA LEU A 94 17.64 5.73 4.33
C LEU A 94 17.60 4.89 3.03
N PRO A 95 18.42 5.21 1.99
CA PRO A 95 18.30 4.52 0.70
C PRO A 95 18.36 2.99 0.75
N PRO A 96 19.20 2.34 1.58
CA PRO A 96 19.21 0.88 1.69
C PRO A 96 17.88 0.25 2.09
N ILE A 97 17.08 0.90 2.95
CA ILE A 97 15.81 0.30 3.39
C ILE A 97 14.79 0.19 2.25
N VAL A 98 14.81 1.13 1.30
CA VAL A 98 13.94 1.08 0.11
C VAL A 98 14.25 -0.18 -0.72
N SER A 99 15.53 -0.47 -0.94
CA SER A 99 15.96 -1.65 -1.70
C SER A 99 15.62 -2.96 -0.96
N ILE A 100 15.72 -2.97 0.36
CA ILE A 100 15.37 -4.12 1.20
C ILE A 100 13.86 -4.38 1.12
N VAL A 101 13.03 -3.35 1.28
CA VAL A 101 11.56 -3.44 1.17
C VAL A 101 11.18 -3.98 -0.22
N ALA A 102 11.67 -3.36 -1.29
CA ALA A 102 11.39 -3.82 -2.65
C ALA A 102 11.79 -5.28 -2.90
N SER A 103 12.91 -5.73 -2.32
CA SER A 103 13.35 -7.12 -2.45
C SER A 103 12.39 -8.09 -1.73
N TYR A 104 11.88 -7.74 -0.56
CA TYR A 104 10.88 -8.54 0.14
C TYR A 104 9.52 -8.53 -0.55
N GLU A 105 9.10 -7.42 -1.11
CA GLU A 105 7.88 -7.36 -1.93
C GLU A 105 7.95 -8.32 -3.11
N VAL A 106 9.06 -8.29 -3.85
CA VAL A 106 9.29 -9.22 -4.97
C VAL A 106 9.33 -10.67 -4.49
N ALA A 107 9.93 -10.95 -3.33
CA ALA A 107 9.96 -12.30 -2.76
C ALA A 107 8.54 -12.81 -2.42
N GLU A 108 7.67 -11.96 -1.85
CA GLU A 108 6.26 -12.29 -1.60
C GLU A 108 5.49 -12.55 -2.90
N VAL A 109 5.72 -11.73 -3.94
CA VAL A 109 5.13 -11.95 -5.28
C VAL A 109 5.55 -13.29 -5.86
N ILE A 110 6.84 -13.62 -5.86
CA ILE A 110 7.35 -14.91 -6.36
C ILE A 110 6.74 -16.06 -5.56
N ARG A 111 6.65 -15.91 -4.24
CA ARG A 111 6.01 -16.90 -3.38
C ARG A 111 4.56 -17.13 -3.76
N TYR A 112 3.79 -16.04 -3.93
CA TYR A 112 2.39 -16.09 -4.32
C TYR A 112 2.20 -16.78 -5.68
N LEU A 113 2.93 -16.34 -6.70
CA LEU A 113 2.86 -16.89 -8.05
C LEU A 113 3.35 -18.35 -8.14
N SER A 114 4.16 -18.81 -7.18
CA SER A 114 4.57 -20.22 -7.09
C SER A 114 3.49 -21.14 -6.49
N GLY A 115 2.29 -20.62 -6.20
CA GLY A 115 1.17 -21.37 -5.64
C GLY A 115 1.22 -21.57 -4.12
N LYS A 116 2.17 -20.94 -3.43
CA LYS A 116 2.31 -21.04 -1.95
C LYS A 116 1.46 -20.01 -1.20
N GLY A 117 0.85 -19.06 -1.90
CA GLY A 117 0.21 -17.90 -1.29
C GLY A 117 1.21 -16.96 -0.62
N PHE A 118 0.75 -15.86 -0.03
CA PHE A 118 1.60 -14.97 0.78
C PHE A 118 2.05 -15.62 2.10
N SER A 119 3.08 -15.08 2.73
CA SER A 119 3.63 -15.59 4.00
C SER A 119 2.67 -15.45 5.18
N LYS A 120 1.65 -14.58 5.06
CA LYS A 120 0.71 -14.18 6.14
C LYS A 120 1.41 -13.53 7.34
N GLN A 121 2.62 -13.06 7.14
CA GLN A 121 3.40 -12.36 8.15
C GLN A 121 3.69 -10.94 7.72
N MET A 122 3.45 -9.99 8.61
CA MET A 122 3.96 -8.65 8.44
C MET A 122 5.43 -8.63 8.84
N ILE A 123 6.27 -8.26 7.90
CA ILE A 123 7.71 -8.12 8.09
C ILE A 123 8.00 -6.67 8.43
N THR A 124 8.74 -6.42 9.50
CA THR A 124 9.28 -5.11 9.85
C THR A 124 10.79 -5.21 9.99
N ILE A 125 11.50 -4.25 9.41
CA ILE A 125 12.96 -4.21 9.34
C ILE A 125 13.41 -2.83 9.77
N ASP A 126 14.44 -2.74 10.58
CA ASP A 126 15.20 -1.51 10.80
C ASP A 126 16.63 -1.72 10.29
N ALA A 127 16.96 -1.04 9.18
CA ALA A 127 18.26 -1.20 8.54
C ALA A 127 19.40 -0.53 9.32
N PHE A 128 19.09 0.42 10.20
CA PHE A 128 20.10 1.09 11.03
C PHE A 128 20.40 0.27 12.30
N ASP A 129 19.35 -0.23 12.96
CA ASP A 129 19.49 -1.05 14.16
C ASP A 129 19.72 -2.54 13.85
N LEU A 130 19.78 -2.91 12.56
CA LEU A 130 19.96 -4.29 12.09
C LEU A 130 18.92 -5.25 12.71
N SER A 131 17.70 -4.79 12.91
CA SER A 131 16.63 -5.58 13.50
C SER A 131 15.64 -6.07 12.44
N TYR A 132 15.11 -7.27 12.67
CA TYR A 132 14.12 -7.93 11.82
C TYR A 132 13.05 -8.57 12.69
N LYS A 133 11.80 -8.38 12.33
CA LYS A 133 10.66 -9.05 12.95
C LYS A 133 9.68 -9.52 11.88
N ALA A 134 9.20 -10.73 12.02
CA ALA A 134 8.09 -11.28 11.23
C ALA A 134 6.98 -11.69 12.19
N MET A 135 5.78 -11.16 12.01
CA MET A 135 4.67 -11.34 12.92
C MET A 135 3.42 -11.75 12.15
N ASN A 136 2.73 -12.78 12.64
CA ASN A 136 1.38 -13.07 12.16
C ASN A 136 0.44 -11.95 12.62
N VAL A 137 -0.31 -11.39 11.69
CA VAL A 137 -1.21 -10.26 11.92
C VAL A 137 -2.70 -10.62 11.75
N ASP A 138 -3.04 -11.91 11.64
CA ASP A 138 -4.42 -12.35 11.44
C ASP A 138 -5.36 -11.86 12.54
N ILE A 139 -4.83 -11.71 13.77
CA ILE A 139 -5.57 -11.17 14.92
C ILE A 139 -6.04 -9.71 14.70
N LEU A 140 -5.42 -8.99 13.77
CA LEU A 140 -5.78 -7.60 13.45
C LEU A 140 -6.93 -7.53 12.43
N LYS A 141 -7.40 -8.67 11.92
CA LYS A 141 -8.57 -8.69 11.03
C LYS A 141 -9.79 -8.20 11.81
N ASN A 142 -10.39 -7.11 11.31
CA ASN A 142 -11.56 -6.51 11.93
C ASN A 142 -12.83 -7.00 11.20
N ASN A 143 -13.69 -7.72 11.90
CA ASN A 143 -14.95 -8.25 11.37
C ASN A 143 -15.98 -7.15 11.01
N GLU A 144 -15.71 -5.90 11.36
CA GLU A 144 -16.51 -4.73 10.99
C GLU A 144 -15.76 -3.79 10.03
N CYS A 145 -14.69 -4.28 9.41
CA CYS A 145 -13.90 -3.47 8.49
C CYS A 145 -14.77 -2.99 7.32
N PRO A 146 -14.84 -1.67 7.06
CA PRO A 146 -15.66 -1.16 5.97
C PRO A 146 -15.24 -1.73 4.61
N VAL A 147 -13.95 -1.94 4.38
CA VAL A 147 -13.44 -2.40 3.08
C VAL A 147 -13.57 -3.92 2.94
N CYS A 148 -12.86 -4.71 3.76
CA CYS A 148 -12.74 -6.14 3.51
C CYS A 148 -13.90 -7.00 4.04
N GLU A 149 -14.80 -6.44 4.87
CA GLU A 149 -15.98 -7.15 5.37
C GLU A 149 -17.29 -6.54 4.86
N ASN A 150 -17.39 -5.21 4.87
CA ASN A 150 -18.62 -4.52 4.48
C ASN A 150 -18.66 -4.10 3.01
N HIS A 151 -17.56 -4.30 2.24
CA HIS A 151 -17.46 -3.96 0.82
C HIS A 151 -17.81 -2.50 0.52
N GLN A 152 -17.45 -1.58 1.43
CA GLN A 152 -17.63 -0.14 1.28
C GLN A 152 -16.35 0.48 0.73
N TYR A 153 -16.47 1.19 -0.40
CA TYR A 153 -15.33 1.74 -1.14
C TYR A 153 -15.50 3.26 -1.26
N ASP A 154 -15.52 3.92 -0.09
CA ASP A 154 -15.83 5.36 0.02
C ASP A 154 -14.87 6.23 -0.79
N LEU A 155 -13.59 5.84 -0.89
CA LEU A 155 -12.60 6.60 -1.66
C LEU A 155 -12.79 6.45 -3.16
N LEU A 156 -13.22 5.30 -3.65
CA LEU A 156 -13.53 5.07 -5.06
C LEU A 156 -14.82 5.79 -5.48
N GLU A 157 -15.80 5.88 -4.56
CA GLU A 157 -17.08 6.54 -4.81
C GLU A 157 -16.98 8.06 -4.73
N THR A 158 -16.04 8.59 -3.94
CA THR A 158 -15.81 10.03 -3.76
C THR A 158 -15.02 10.57 -4.94
N LYS A 159 -15.70 10.96 -6.02
CA LYS A 159 -15.08 11.59 -7.20
C LYS A 159 -14.59 13.04 -6.96
N GLN A 160 -14.67 13.56 -5.74
CA GLN A 160 -14.20 14.90 -5.41
C GLN A 160 -12.70 14.87 -5.13
N GLU A 161 -11.95 15.45 -6.03
CA GLU A 161 -10.56 15.87 -5.79
C GLU A 161 -10.59 17.07 -4.82
N ASN A 162 -10.03 16.89 -3.63
CA ASN A 162 -9.77 18.03 -2.75
C ASN A 162 -8.80 18.97 -3.47
N THR A 163 -9.22 20.19 -3.74
CA THR A 163 -8.39 21.23 -4.37
C THR A 163 -7.23 21.69 -3.48
N ILE A 164 -7.25 21.36 -2.21
CA ILE A 164 -6.21 21.69 -1.23
C ILE A 164 -5.85 20.41 -0.48
N GLU A 165 -4.61 19.97 -0.61
CA GLU A 165 -4.07 18.83 0.13
C GLU A 165 -2.95 19.30 1.05
N GLN A 166 -3.01 18.93 2.33
CA GLN A 166 -1.90 19.13 3.24
C GLN A 166 -0.84 18.07 2.95
N MET A 167 0.30 18.54 2.48
CA MET A 167 1.49 17.70 2.31
C MET A 167 2.19 17.51 3.66
N CYS A 168 3.14 16.62 3.71
CA CYS A 168 3.94 16.41 4.90
C CYS A 168 4.58 17.72 5.40
N GLY A 169 4.42 18.01 6.69
CA GLY A 169 4.82 19.28 7.29
C GLY A 169 3.73 20.36 7.17
N HIS A 170 4.14 21.62 7.05
CA HIS A 170 3.24 22.78 6.93
C HIS A 170 3.03 23.22 5.46
N THR A 171 3.27 22.32 4.50
CA THR A 171 3.14 22.61 3.08
C THR A 171 1.78 22.16 2.57
N TYR A 172 1.15 22.98 1.70
CA TYR A 172 -0.13 22.67 1.08
C TYR A 172 0.03 22.61 -0.43
N LEU A 173 -0.55 21.57 -1.05
CA LEU A 173 -0.68 21.46 -2.50
C LEU A 173 -2.04 22.03 -2.92
N PHE A 174 -2.03 23.01 -3.77
CA PHE A 174 -3.23 23.57 -4.39
C PHE A 174 -3.38 22.98 -5.79
N ARG A 175 -4.48 22.28 -6.05
CA ARG A 175 -4.84 21.79 -7.38
C ARG A 175 -5.80 22.79 -8.01
N MET A 176 -5.41 23.39 -9.13
CA MET A 176 -6.29 24.24 -9.92
C MET A 176 -7.24 23.36 -10.72
N PRO A 177 -8.57 23.64 -10.73
CA PRO A 177 -9.48 22.96 -11.64
C PRO A 177 -9.03 23.20 -13.08
N LYS A 178 -9.04 22.13 -13.89
CA LYS A 178 -8.76 22.21 -15.33
C LYS A 178 -9.91 22.84 -16.08
#